data_f8560d6f6bb5c15a88441687a2b7b874
#
_entry.id   f8560d6f6bb5c15a88441687a2b7b874
#
_cell.length_a   1.000
_cell.length_b   1.000
_cell.length_c   1.000
_cell.angle_alpha   90.00
_cell.angle_beta   90.00
_cell.angle_gamma   90.00
#
_symmetry.space_group_name_H-M   'P 1'
#
loop_
_entity.id
_entity.type
_entity.pdbx_description
1 polymer ?
#
loop_
_entity_poly.entity_id
_entity_poly.type
_entity_poly.pdbx_seq_one_letter_code
_entity_poly.pdbx_strand_id
1 'polypeptide(L)'
;MKYFVTCLLTTLVLACGVFAGAAIAQDAKAPTVKADKPSVASESGFDILLGRWVRPDGGYVITIRGVEPGGKLDAAYANPRPLPFAEARASRDGKTIKLFFELRAGGYNGSTYTLIYDPANDVLYGIYYQAVARQRFNVYFERAK
;
A
#
# COMPACT_ATOMS: atom_id res chain seq x y z
N MET A 1 -33.95 -39.13 -10.48
CA MET A 1 -34.34 -38.99 -11.87
C MET A 1 -33.12 -38.54 -12.64
N LYS A 2 -32.73 -39.44 -13.47
CA LYS A 2 -31.65 -39.45 -14.43
C LYS A 2 -32.03 -38.55 -15.60
N TYR A 3 -31.09 -37.77 -16.13
CA TYR A 3 -31.01 -37.55 -17.58
C TYR A 3 -29.54 -37.34 -17.98
N PHE A 4 -29.05 -38.36 -18.63
CA PHE A 4 -27.93 -38.41 -19.57
C PHE A 4 -28.35 -37.71 -20.88
N VAL A 5 -27.49 -36.92 -21.48
CA VAL A 5 -27.46 -36.80 -22.96
C VAL A 5 -26.03 -36.59 -23.42
N THR A 6 -25.63 -37.52 -24.15
CA THR A 6 -24.55 -38.00 -24.94
C THR A 6 -24.27 -37.11 -26.17
N CYS A 7 -22.97 -36.96 -26.49
CA CYS A 7 -22.33 -37.10 -27.80
C CYS A 7 -22.68 -36.11 -28.94
N LEU A 8 -21.70 -35.45 -29.52
CA LEU A 8 -21.33 -35.72 -30.93
C LEU A 8 -19.90 -35.25 -31.27
N LEU A 9 -19.13 -36.23 -31.69
CA LEU A 9 -17.87 -36.09 -32.46
C LEU A 9 -18.19 -35.51 -33.84
N THR A 10 -17.34 -34.62 -34.35
CA THR A 10 -17.10 -34.51 -35.81
C THR A 10 -15.63 -34.23 -36.09
N THR A 11 -15.14 -35.09 -36.91
CA THR A 11 -13.82 -35.32 -37.45
C THR A 11 -13.41 -34.31 -38.55
N LEU A 12 -12.09 -34.05 -38.60
CA LEU A 12 -11.22 -34.08 -39.78
C LEU A 12 -11.39 -33.02 -40.87
N VAL A 13 -10.36 -32.19 -41.10
CA VAL A 13 -9.71 -32.07 -42.43
C VAL A 13 -8.25 -31.62 -42.25
N LEU A 14 -7.40 -32.40 -42.85
CA LEU A 14 -5.97 -32.30 -43.09
C LEU A 14 -5.71 -31.35 -44.28
N ALA A 15 -4.86 -30.36 -44.13
CA ALA A 15 -4.24 -29.68 -45.26
C ALA A 15 -2.77 -29.36 -44.94
N CYS A 16 -1.94 -30.09 -45.66
CA CYS A 16 -0.50 -29.95 -45.74
C CYS A 16 -0.15 -28.68 -46.54
N GLY A 17 0.68 -27.82 -45.99
CA GLY A 17 1.27 -26.68 -46.67
C GLY A 17 2.70 -26.48 -46.22
N VAL A 18 3.64 -27.07 -46.95
CA VAL A 18 5.07 -26.87 -46.79
C VAL A 18 5.44 -25.53 -47.37
N PHE A 19 5.91 -24.58 -46.60
CA PHE A 19 6.70 -23.43 -47.05
C PHE A 19 8.01 -23.38 -46.26
N ALA A 20 9.08 -23.74 -46.96
CA ALA A 20 10.43 -23.44 -46.57
C ALA A 20 10.69 -21.95 -46.81
N GLY A 21 11.10 -21.22 -45.77
CA GLY A 21 11.47 -19.81 -45.86
C GLY A 21 12.49 -19.47 -44.80
N ALA A 22 13.67 -19.24 -45.24
CA ALA A 22 14.93 -18.78 -44.68
C ALA A 22 14.91 -18.15 -43.26
N ALA A 23 15.82 -18.65 -42.45
CA ALA A 23 16.29 -18.04 -41.23
C ALA A 23 16.92 -16.66 -41.49
N ILE A 24 16.39 -15.63 -40.82
CA ILE A 24 17.14 -14.41 -40.54
C ILE A 24 17.13 -14.28 -39.02
N ALA A 25 18.27 -14.60 -38.42
CA ALA A 25 18.60 -14.26 -37.04
C ALA A 25 18.73 -12.74 -36.97
N GLN A 26 17.73 -12.05 -36.40
CA GLN A 26 17.89 -10.70 -35.92
C GLN A 26 18.03 -10.77 -34.40
N ASP A 27 19.26 -10.60 -33.98
CA ASP A 27 19.71 -10.32 -32.65
C ASP A 27 19.15 -8.92 -32.25
N ALA A 28 17.91 -8.90 -31.79
CA ALA A 28 17.30 -7.70 -31.21
C ALA A 28 17.57 -7.69 -29.71
N LYS A 29 18.77 -7.18 -29.35
CA LYS A 29 19.07 -6.71 -28.00
C LYS A 29 17.97 -5.74 -27.56
N ALA A 30 17.01 -6.21 -26.77
CA ALA A 30 15.99 -5.39 -26.15
C ALA A 30 16.69 -4.35 -25.26
N PRO A 31 16.39 -3.05 -25.43
CA PRO A 31 16.85 -2.06 -24.48
C PRO A 31 16.08 -2.30 -23.16
N THR A 32 16.85 -2.65 -22.12
CA THR A 32 16.35 -2.62 -20.74
C THR A 32 16.02 -1.18 -20.41
N VAL A 33 14.76 -0.81 -20.65
CA VAL A 33 14.22 0.44 -20.10
C VAL A 33 14.10 0.21 -18.59
N LYS A 34 15.11 0.68 -17.84
CA LYS A 34 14.91 0.99 -16.44
C LYS A 34 13.78 2.01 -16.42
N ALA A 35 12.62 1.58 -15.97
CA ALA A 35 11.57 2.49 -15.56
C ALA A 35 12.09 3.20 -14.30
N ASP A 36 12.81 4.29 -14.51
CA ASP A 36 12.95 5.31 -13.49
C ASP A 36 11.53 5.83 -13.25
N LYS A 37 10.92 5.29 -12.18
CA LYS A 37 9.70 5.87 -11.62
C LYS A 37 10.05 7.32 -11.30
N PRO A 38 9.42 8.32 -11.93
CA PRO A 38 9.68 9.70 -11.58
C PRO A 38 9.32 9.84 -10.11
N SER A 39 10.31 10.12 -9.28
CA SER A 39 10.11 10.65 -7.95
C SER A 39 9.48 12.03 -8.17
N VAL A 40 8.16 12.07 -8.17
CA VAL A 40 7.43 13.33 -8.11
C VAL A 40 7.75 13.86 -6.72
N ALA A 41 8.67 14.81 -6.64
CA ALA A 41 8.91 15.56 -5.43
C ALA A 41 7.56 16.09 -4.96
N SER A 42 7.10 15.61 -3.79
CA SER A 42 5.79 15.98 -3.27
C SER A 42 5.81 17.45 -2.93
N GLU A 43 5.17 18.29 -3.73
CA GLU A 43 5.00 19.72 -3.49
C GLU A 43 4.27 20.02 -2.16
N SER A 44 3.76 18.99 -1.50
CA SER A 44 2.98 19.09 -0.26
C SER A 44 3.80 19.29 1.02
N GLY A 45 5.14 19.09 0.97
CA GLY A 45 6.00 19.17 2.16
C GLY A 45 5.69 18.11 3.23
N PHE A 46 5.11 16.98 2.82
CA PHE A 46 4.86 15.83 3.70
C PHE A 46 5.96 14.77 3.65
N ASP A 47 7.01 14.96 2.85
CA ASP A 47 8.12 14.00 2.74
C ASP A 47 8.84 13.78 4.08
N ILE A 48 8.77 14.75 4.97
CA ILE A 48 9.25 14.64 6.35
C ILE A 48 8.58 13.49 7.13
N LEU A 49 7.42 13.02 6.70
CA LEU A 49 6.70 11.91 7.34
C LEU A 49 7.20 10.54 6.89
N LEU A 50 7.97 10.47 5.81
CA LEU A 50 8.46 9.20 5.25
C LEU A 50 9.34 8.47 6.27
N GLY A 51 9.16 7.16 6.35
CA GLY A 51 9.95 6.31 7.22
C GLY A 51 9.12 5.35 8.06
N ARG A 52 9.78 4.77 9.05
CA ARG A 52 9.21 3.79 9.97
C ARG A 52 9.02 4.41 11.34
N TRP A 53 7.82 4.32 11.85
CA TRP A 53 7.39 4.89 13.12
C TRP A 53 6.99 3.78 14.08
N VAL A 54 7.57 3.75 15.28
CA VAL A 54 7.40 2.67 16.26
C VAL A 54 6.78 3.21 17.54
N ARG A 55 5.77 2.55 18.05
CA ARG A 55 5.22 2.81 19.38
C ARG A 55 6.04 2.07 20.43
N PRO A 56 6.66 2.79 21.39
CA PRO A 56 7.54 2.15 22.39
C PRO A 56 6.83 1.20 23.34
N ASP A 57 5.53 1.45 23.59
CA ASP A 57 4.72 0.70 24.58
C ASP A 57 4.14 -0.63 24.08
N GLY A 58 4.32 -0.99 22.83
CA GLY A 58 3.69 -2.21 22.31
C GLY A 58 4.24 -2.74 20.99
N GLY A 59 5.29 -2.13 20.45
CA GLY A 59 5.90 -2.60 19.19
C GLY A 59 5.01 -2.42 17.96
N TYR A 60 3.97 -1.59 18.05
CA TYR A 60 3.13 -1.22 16.91
C TYR A 60 3.94 -0.35 15.94
N VAL A 61 3.81 -0.63 14.66
CA VAL A 61 4.62 0.04 13.64
C VAL A 61 3.73 0.63 12.56
N ILE A 62 3.98 1.89 12.21
CA ILE A 62 3.46 2.54 11.01
C ILE A 62 4.65 2.78 10.08
N THR A 63 4.57 2.33 8.83
CA THR A 63 5.57 2.61 7.80
C THR A 63 4.92 3.47 6.72
N ILE A 64 5.46 4.65 6.49
CA ILE A 64 5.01 5.58 5.44
C ILE A 64 6.05 5.54 4.33
N ARG A 65 5.67 5.07 3.14
CA ARG A 65 6.56 4.87 1.99
C ARG A 65 6.46 5.98 0.96
N GLY A 66 5.33 6.66 0.93
CA GLY A 66 5.09 7.72 -0.04
C GLY A 66 3.89 8.58 0.33
N VAL A 67 3.82 9.74 -0.31
CA VAL A 67 2.71 10.67 -0.20
C VAL A 67 2.22 11.01 -1.61
N GLU A 68 0.96 10.73 -1.88
CA GLU A 68 0.32 11.08 -3.15
C GLU A 68 -0.15 12.55 -3.14
N PRO A 69 -0.38 13.14 -4.30
CA PRO A 69 -1.04 14.44 -4.39
C PRO A 69 -2.36 14.43 -3.61
N GLY A 70 -2.62 15.51 -2.84
CA GLY A 70 -3.78 15.59 -1.96
C GLY A 70 -3.58 14.96 -0.58
N GLY A 71 -2.38 14.46 -0.28
CA GLY A 71 -2.00 14.00 1.07
C GLY A 71 -2.39 12.56 1.39
N LYS A 72 -2.85 11.77 0.42
CA LYS A 72 -3.04 10.33 0.63
C LYS A 72 -1.68 9.66 0.85
N LEU A 73 -1.59 8.79 1.85
CA LEU A 73 -0.36 8.13 2.25
C LEU A 73 -0.30 6.68 1.72
N ASP A 74 0.81 6.31 1.08
CA ASP A 74 1.21 4.91 0.94
C ASP A 74 1.81 4.46 2.27
N ALA A 75 0.99 3.83 3.10
CA ALA A 75 1.39 3.44 4.44
C ALA A 75 0.94 2.02 4.78
N ALA A 76 1.69 1.39 5.68
CA ALA A 76 1.39 0.08 6.23
C ALA A 76 1.45 0.11 7.76
N TYR A 77 0.63 -0.73 8.39
CA TYR A 77 0.61 -0.94 9.82
C TYR A 77 1.02 -2.37 10.16
N ALA A 78 1.68 -2.57 11.27
CA ALA A 78 1.98 -3.90 11.81
C ALA A 78 1.79 -3.97 13.32
N ASN A 79 1.21 -5.13 13.79
CA ASN A 79 1.00 -5.45 15.20
C ASN A 79 0.93 -6.97 15.45
N PRO A 80 1.99 -7.69 15.63
CA PRO A 80 3.26 -7.62 14.89
C PRO A 80 3.08 -7.96 13.40
N ARG A 81 1.92 -8.57 13.04
CA ARG A 81 1.59 -8.94 11.66
C ARG A 81 1.11 -7.72 10.87
N PRO A 82 1.40 -7.65 9.59
CA PRO A 82 0.90 -6.59 8.74
C PRO A 82 -0.62 -6.55 8.71
N LEU A 83 -1.18 -5.35 8.85
CA LEU A 83 -2.60 -5.05 8.73
C LEU A 83 -2.77 -3.90 7.74
N PRO A 84 -3.72 -3.98 6.80
CA PRO A 84 -3.96 -2.88 5.87
C PRO A 84 -4.65 -1.72 6.57
N PHE A 85 -4.29 -0.51 6.16
CA PHE A 85 -5.13 0.65 6.40
C PHE A 85 -6.28 0.69 5.40
N ALA A 86 -7.48 1.00 5.86
CA ALA A 86 -8.60 1.34 4.99
C ALA A 86 -8.47 2.77 4.47
N GLU A 87 -7.94 3.65 5.30
CA GLU A 87 -7.62 5.02 4.96
C GLU A 87 -6.30 5.42 5.63
N ALA A 88 -5.46 6.15 4.88
CA ALA A 88 -4.24 6.75 5.38
C ALA A 88 -4.03 8.09 4.67
N ARG A 89 -4.00 9.20 5.43
CA ARG A 89 -3.84 10.54 4.87
C ARG A 89 -3.10 11.48 5.80
N ALA A 90 -2.40 12.43 5.21
CA ALA A 90 -1.87 13.61 5.87
C ALA A 90 -2.63 14.85 5.42
N SER A 91 -2.73 15.83 6.27
CA SER A 91 -3.30 17.13 5.99
C SER A 91 -2.52 18.20 6.74
N ARG A 92 -2.64 19.45 6.30
CA ARG A 92 -1.97 20.58 6.94
C ARG A 92 -3.00 21.57 7.44
N ASP A 93 -2.80 22.03 8.66
CA ASP A 93 -3.58 23.09 9.30
C ASP A 93 -2.58 24.14 9.80
N GLY A 94 -2.39 25.20 9.01
CA GLY A 94 -1.32 26.16 9.22
C GLY A 94 0.06 25.47 9.16
N LYS A 95 0.80 25.52 10.26
CA LYS A 95 2.11 24.87 10.39
C LYS A 95 2.02 23.41 10.89
N THR A 96 0.84 22.96 11.32
CA THR A 96 0.63 21.65 11.91
C THR A 96 0.36 20.61 10.84
N ILE A 97 1.08 19.51 10.87
CA ILE A 97 0.82 18.33 10.04
C ILE A 97 0.01 17.34 10.87
N LYS A 98 -1.17 17.00 10.35
CA LYS A 98 -2.09 16.03 10.95
C LYS A 98 -2.11 14.77 10.10
N LEU A 99 -2.13 13.60 10.75
CA LEU A 99 -2.25 12.31 10.09
C LEU A 99 -3.49 11.60 10.59
N PHE A 100 -4.17 10.94 9.68
CA PHE A 100 -5.32 10.10 10.00
C PHE A 100 -5.11 8.72 9.37
N PHE A 101 -5.37 7.68 10.17
CA PHE A 101 -5.35 6.31 9.71
C PHE A 101 -6.59 5.58 10.21
N GLU A 102 -7.22 4.78 9.35
CA GLU A 102 -8.31 3.88 9.74
C GLU A 102 -7.88 2.43 9.50
N LEU A 103 -8.09 1.58 10.50
CA LEU A 103 -7.88 0.14 10.44
C LEU A 103 -9.21 -0.55 10.10
N ARG A 104 -9.16 -1.51 9.17
CA ARG A 104 -10.33 -2.28 8.79
C ARG A 104 -9.97 -3.76 8.61
N ALA A 105 -9.44 -4.36 9.65
CA ALA A 105 -9.05 -5.77 9.65
C ALA A 105 -9.27 -6.40 11.03
N GLY A 106 -9.56 -7.67 11.06
CA GLY A 106 -9.79 -8.57 12.20
C GLY A 106 -9.67 -7.98 13.61
N GLY A 107 -10.78 -7.56 14.21
CA GLY A 107 -10.81 -6.96 15.55
C GLY A 107 -10.50 -5.47 15.65
N TYR A 108 -10.11 -4.83 14.54
CA TYR A 108 -9.75 -3.40 14.49
C TYR A 108 -10.69 -2.56 13.64
N ASN A 109 -11.79 -3.14 13.13
CA ASN A 109 -12.71 -2.45 12.23
C ASN A 109 -13.20 -1.11 12.79
N GLY A 110 -12.90 -0.02 12.06
CA GLY A 110 -13.25 1.34 12.44
C GLY A 110 -12.36 1.93 13.54
N SER A 111 -11.30 1.23 13.97
CA SER A 111 -10.30 1.81 14.86
C SER A 111 -9.45 2.81 14.11
N THR A 112 -9.16 3.96 14.74
CA THR A 112 -8.47 5.06 14.08
C THR A 112 -7.30 5.59 14.89
N TYR A 113 -6.30 6.09 14.16
CA TYR A 113 -5.28 6.97 14.71
C TYR A 113 -5.52 8.38 14.18
N THR A 114 -5.55 9.35 15.08
CA THR A 114 -5.50 10.78 14.75
C THR A 114 -4.25 11.34 15.41
N LEU A 115 -3.25 11.63 14.59
CA LEU A 115 -1.92 11.99 15.06
C LEU A 115 -1.50 13.37 14.55
N ILE A 116 -0.58 13.98 15.26
CA ILE A 116 0.09 15.23 14.90
C ILE A 116 1.59 14.96 14.85
N TYR A 117 2.26 15.50 13.85
CA TYR A 117 3.71 15.45 13.77
C TYR A 117 4.33 16.60 14.57
N ASP A 118 5.21 16.25 15.50
CA ASP A 118 6.07 17.18 16.24
C ASP A 118 7.46 17.20 15.62
N PRO A 119 7.84 18.25 14.89
CA PRO A 119 9.16 18.32 14.25
C PRO A 119 10.31 18.55 15.24
N ALA A 120 10.03 19.05 16.46
CA ALA A 120 11.06 19.31 17.44
C ALA A 120 11.61 18.02 18.07
N ASN A 121 10.73 17.03 18.25
CA ASN A 121 11.06 15.75 18.88
C ASN A 121 11.09 14.59 17.86
N ASP A 122 10.72 14.84 16.60
CA ASP A 122 10.56 13.84 15.52
C ASP A 122 9.66 12.68 15.96
N VAL A 123 8.45 13.02 16.46
CA VAL A 123 7.44 12.07 16.92
C VAL A 123 6.09 12.33 16.28
N LEU A 124 5.29 11.27 16.14
CA LEU A 124 3.87 11.36 15.86
C LEU A 124 3.13 11.11 17.19
N TYR A 125 2.29 12.03 17.63
CA TYR A 125 1.53 11.87 18.88
C TYR A 125 0.05 12.18 18.66
N GLY A 126 -0.81 11.59 19.48
CA GLY A 126 -2.24 11.85 19.41
C GLY A 126 -3.09 10.76 20.03
N ILE A 127 -4.21 10.45 19.38
CA ILE A 127 -5.23 9.55 19.90
C ILE A 127 -5.34 8.30 19.03
N TYR A 128 -5.31 7.15 19.67
CA TYR A 128 -5.82 5.90 19.16
C TYR A 128 -7.24 5.67 19.67
N TYR A 129 -8.21 5.55 18.78
CA TYR A 129 -9.57 5.13 19.11
C TYR A 129 -9.74 3.66 18.74
N GLN A 130 -10.02 2.82 19.75
CA GLN A 130 -10.34 1.42 19.55
C GLN A 130 -11.86 1.26 19.41
N ALA A 131 -12.33 1.02 18.21
CA ALA A 131 -13.76 1.02 17.90
C ALA A 131 -14.54 -0.09 18.61
N VAL A 132 -13.97 -1.29 18.73
CA VAL A 132 -14.63 -2.46 19.35
C VAL A 132 -14.89 -2.21 20.83
N ALA A 133 -13.90 -1.73 21.57
CA ALA A 133 -14.02 -1.41 22.99
C ALA A 133 -14.56 0.01 23.26
N ARG A 134 -14.69 0.84 22.21
CA ARG A 134 -15.09 2.26 22.31
C ARG A 134 -14.21 3.08 23.26
N GLN A 135 -12.91 2.76 23.27
CA GLN A 135 -11.93 3.38 24.14
C GLN A 135 -10.97 4.28 23.37
N ARG A 136 -10.43 5.28 24.07
CA ARG A 136 -9.44 6.21 23.52
C ARG A 136 -8.17 6.13 24.35
N PHE A 137 -7.03 6.14 23.67
CA PHE A 137 -5.72 6.07 24.27
C PHE A 137 -4.85 7.19 23.72
N ASN A 138 -4.13 7.89 24.59
CA ASN A 138 -3.04 8.74 24.15
C ASN A 138 -1.89 7.85 23.69
N VAL A 139 -1.35 8.12 22.51
CA VAL A 139 -0.30 7.33 21.92
C VAL A 139 0.75 8.23 21.27
N TYR A 140 1.96 7.72 21.15
CA TYR A 140 3.00 8.34 20.35
C TYR A 140 3.83 7.30 19.62
N PHE A 141 4.45 7.73 18.54
CA PHE A 141 5.35 6.92 17.74
C PHE A 141 6.64 7.70 17.55
N GLU A 142 7.76 7.03 17.76
CA GLU A 142 9.09 7.55 17.48
C GLU A 142 9.57 7.07 16.12
N ARG A 143 10.37 7.86 15.44
CA ARG A 143 11.02 7.42 14.22
C ARG A 143 12.03 6.32 14.53
N ALA A 144 11.92 5.18 13.84
CA ALA A 144 12.92 4.13 13.95
C ALA A 144 14.25 4.61 13.35
N LYS A 145 15.31 4.38 14.05
CA LYS A 145 16.69 4.66 13.61
C LYS A 145 17.18 3.55 12.69
#